data_3a22a85a0617655eaf449116b8a435b4
#
_entry.id   3a22a85a0617655eaf449116b8a435b4
#
_cell.length_a   1.000
_cell.length_b   1.000
_cell.length_c   1.000
_cell.angle_alpha   90.00
_cell.angle_beta   90.00
_cell.angle_gamma   90.00
#
_symmetry.space_group_name_H-M   'P 1'
#
loop_
_entity.id
_entity.type
_entity.pdbx_description
1 polymer ?
#
loop_
_entity_poly.entity_id
_entity_poly.type
_entity_poly.pdbx_seq_one_letter_code
_entity_poly.pdbx_strand_id
1 'polypeptide(L)'
;ATPVARLTPPAPASPTLRPVAAVAPAPVVPSPVTANHLRPTDGALFEVPTDGFVPAASSFVEGEHRVIIHTVEGQVKRGTIRDADLLEDTISLEQQSGFAPERIPGKRVKAIFFMLAAGARQPQAEGSKIRVTFNDGRQVAGFSQDFKGPTPGFFVIPADTRTNTARIFIYRASVQAVAEG
;
A
#
# COMPACT_ATOMS: atom_id res chain seq x y z
N ALA A 1 18.48 -8.26 -64.44
CA ALA A 1 18.65 -8.29 -62.99
C ALA A 1 19.26 -6.97 -62.53
N THR A 2 18.45 -6.07 -62.02
CA THR A 2 18.85 -4.75 -61.52
C THR A 2 19.03 -4.84 -60.02
N PRO A 3 20.13 -4.37 -59.43
CA PRO A 3 20.32 -4.33 -57.97
C PRO A 3 19.54 -3.16 -57.38
N VAL A 4 18.73 -3.46 -56.41
CA VAL A 4 17.99 -2.47 -55.59
C VAL A 4 18.95 -1.82 -54.61
N ALA A 5 19.13 -0.50 -54.71
CA ALA A 5 19.91 0.29 -53.79
C ALA A 5 19.23 0.37 -52.40
N ARG A 6 19.95 -0.03 -51.39
CA ARG A 6 19.57 0.06 -50.00
C ARG A 6 19.74 1.49 -49.52
N LEU A 7 18.65 2.20 -49.28
CA LEU A 7 18.64 3.49 -48.64
C LEU A 7 18.86 3.30 -47.13
N THR A 8 19.97 3.79 -46.63
CA THR A 8 20.26 3.94 -45.19
C THR A 8 19.51 5.14 -44.63
N PRO A 9 18.79 5.02 -43.53
CA PRO A 9 18.17 6.17 -42.90
C PRO A 9 19.22 7.04 -42.15
N PRO A 10 19.06 8.36 -42.15
CA PRO A 10 19.97 9.26 -41.44
C PRO A 10 19.81 9.13 -39.91
N ALA A 11 20.94 9.19 -39.23
CA ALA A 11 21.01 9.16 -37.77
C ALA A 11 20.31 10.39 -37.15
N PRO A 12 19.61 10.22 -36.00
CA PRO A 12 19.02 11.35 -35.32
C PRO A 12 20.09 12.19 -34.63
N ALA A 13 20.01 13.50 -34.84
CA ALA A 13 20.87 14.49 -34.23
C ALA A 13 20.64 14.54 -32.71
N SER A 14 21.71 14.51 -31.96
CA SER A 14 21.72 14.69 -30.49
C SER A 14 21.24 16.09 -30.10
N PRO A 15 20.35 16.23 -29.12
CA PRO A 15 20.00 17.53 -28.58
C PRO A 15 21.13 18.02 -27.67
N THR A 16 21.66 19.19 -27.98
CA THR A 16 22.61 19.94 -27.17
C THR A 16 21.99 20.35 -25.86
N LEU A 17 22.53 19.85 -24.76
CA LEU A 17 22.16 20.26 -23.40
C LEU A 17 22.65 21.72 -23.17
N ARG A 18 21.68 22.61 -22.98
CA ARG A 18 21.93 23.93 -22.40
C ARG A 18 22.03 23.80 -20.89
N PRO A 19 23.06 24.35 -20.22
CA PRO A 19 23.08 24.39 -18.76
C PRO A 19 22.06 25.42 -18.27
N VAL A 20 21.13 24.97 -17.48
CA VAL A 20 20.19 25.84 -16.74
C VAL A 20 20.93 26.29 -15.47
N ALA A 21 21.10 27.61 -15.32
CA ALA A 21 21.70 28.18 -14.14
C ALA A 21 20.91 27.86 -12.89
N ALA A 22 21.58 27.34 -11.87
CA ALA A 22 21.02 27.09 -10.57
C ALA A 22 20.66 28.41 -9.88
N VAL A 23 19.37 28.58 -9.58
CA VAL A 23 18.94 29.65 -8.68
C VAL A 23 19.00 29.09 -7.27
N ALA A 24 19.85 29.64 -6.45
CA ALA A 24 19.96 29.30 -5.05
C ALA A 24 18.76 29.81 -4.26
N PRO A 25 18.17 29.00 -3.36
CA PRO A 25 17.16 29.51 -2.46
C PRO A 25 17.76 30.40 -1.37
N ALA A 26 17.12 31.53 -1.12
CA ALA A 26 17.48 32.46 -0.07
C ALA A 26 17.25 31.84 1.34
N PRO A 27 18.07 32.17 2.34
CA PRO A 27 17.91 31.66 3.68
C PRO A 27 16.69 32.27 4.37
N VAL A 28 15.83 31.41 4.85
CA VAL A 28 14.72 31.79 5.72
C VAL A 28 15.26 31.98 7.13
N VAL A 29 15.16 33.20 7.64
CA VAL A 29 15.55 33.57 9.00
C VAL A 29 14.42 33.14 9.96
N PRO A 30 14.64 32.32 10.98
CA PRO A 30 13.62 32.06 11.97
C PRO A 30 13.54 33.24 12.96
N SER A 31 12.35 33.80 13.10
CA SER A 31 12.04 34.79 14.14
C SER A 31 11.98 34.12 15.51
N PRO A 32 12.47 34.74 16.57
CA PRO A 32 12.41 34.19 17.91
C PRO A 32 11.01 34.31 18.47
N VAL A 33 10.43 33.17 18.84
CA VAL A 33 9.17 33.13 19.59
C VAL A 33 9.48 33.40 21.06
N THR A 34 8.94 34.49 21.55
CA THR A 34 9.04 34.92 22.95
C THR A 34 8.36 33.88 23.87
N ALA A 35 9.13 33.31 24.77
CA ALA A 35 8.64 32.44 25.81
C ALA A 35 7.81 33.25 26.79
N ASN A 36 6.51 32.98 26.87
CA ASN A 36 5.68 33.52 27.93
C ASN A 36 5.54 32.47 29.04
N HIS A 37 6.13 32.80 30.12
CA HIS A 37 6.20 32.08 31.40
C HIS A 37 4.82 32.14 32.06
N LEU A 38 4.10 31.02 32.13
CA LEU A 38 2.97 30.88 33.03
C LEU A 38 3.15 29.65 33.93
N ARG A 39 3.12 29.92 35.20
CA ARG A 39 3.28 29.02 36.34
C ARG A 39 2.36 27.81 36.30
N PRO A 40 2.76 26.67 36.87
CA PRO A 40 1.88 25.52 37.06
C PRO A 40 0.94 25.80 38.23
N THR A 41 -0.34 25.70 38.01
CA THR A 41 -1.34 25.57 39.06
C THR A 41 -1.72 24.11 39.17
N ASP A 42 -1.34 23.57 40.24
CA ASP A 42 -1.78 22.45 41.06
C ASP A 42 -3.07 21.73 40.64
N GLY A 43 -2.97 20.39 40.61
CA GLY A 43 -4.00 19.49 41.02
C GLY A 43 -5.15 19.22 40.09
N ALA A 44 -4.97 18.29 39.16
CA ALA A 44 -5.98 17.31 38.80
C ALA A 44 -5.28 16.07 38.22
N LEU A 45 -5.16 15.07 39.04
CA LEU A 45 -4.95 13.68 38.58
C LEU A 45 -6.16 13.27 37.74
N PHE A 46 -6.09 13.54 36.46
CA PHE A 46 -6.86 12.75 35.51
C PHE A 46 -6.05 11.48 35.28
N GLU A 47 -6.38 10.46 36.02
CA GLU A 47 -6.16 9.10 35.59
C GLU A 47 -6.88 8.97 34.25
N VAL A 48 -6.11 9.07 33.19
CA VAL A 48 -6.54 8.58 31.87
C VAL A 48 -6.72 7.08 32.08
N PRO A 49 -7.94 6.54 31.97
CA PRO A 49 -8.09 5.09 31.96
C PRO A 49 -7.28 4.60 30.77
N THR A 50 -6.23 3.87 31.07
CA THR A 50 -5.51 3.07 30.09
C THR A 50 -6.40 1.87 29.76
N ASP A 51 -7.59 2.13 29.25
CA ASP A 51 -8.33 1.15 28.52
C ASP A 51 -7.48 0.85 27.32
N GLY A 52 -7.00 -0.39 27.26
CA GLY A 52 -6.15 -0.89 26.21
C GLY A 52 -6.73 -0.55 24.84
N PHE A 53 -6.33 0.60 24.33
CA PHE A 53 -6.50 0.92 22.93
C PHE A 53 -5.62 -0.07 22.18
N VAL A 54 -6.19 -1.24 21.93
CA VAL A 54 -5.68 -2.12 20.87
C VAL A 54 -5.87 -1.30 19.61
N PRO A 55 -4.81 -0.84 18.96
CA PRO A 55 -4.97 -0.14 17.70
C PRO A 55 -5.71 -1.10 16.79
N ALA A 56 -6.96 -0.78 16.48
CA ALA A 56 -7.68 -1.45 15.41
C ALA A 56 -6.74 -1.42 14.21
N ALA A 57 -6.41 -2.59 13.67
CA ALA A 57 -5.48 -2.70 12.57
C ALA A 57 -5.89 -1.67 11.53
N SER A 58 -5.03 -0.68 11.34
CA SER A 58 -5.36 0.48 10.51
C SER A 58 -5.53 0.00 9.09
N SER A 59 -6.72 0.20 8.52
CA SER A 59 -6.98 -0.03 7.11
C SER A 59 -6.28 0.97 6.20
N PHE A 60 -5.79 2.07 6.80
CA PHE A 60 -5.01 3.08 6.10
C PHE A 60 -3.58 2.63 5.90
N VAL A 61 -3.11 2.70 4.66
CA VAL A 61 -1.76 2.36 4.25
C VAL A 61 -1.04 3.62 3.83
N GLU A 62 -0.10 4.04 4.65
CA GLU A 62 0.72 5.23 4.40
C GLU A 62 1.86 4.91 3.43
N GLY A 63 2.17 5.86 2.55
CA GLY A 63 3.25 5.78 1.60
C GLY A 63 2.89 5.00 0.33
N GLU A 64 3.91 4.77 -0.49
CA GLU A 64 3.79 4.11 -1.79
C GLU A 64 4.01 2.60 -1.65
N HIS A 65 3.04 1.82 -2.13
CA HIS A 65 3.11 0.36 -2.11
C HIS A 65 2.80 -0.24 -3.47
N ARG A 66 3.69 -1.10 -3.94
CA ARG A 66 3.40 -1.94 -5.11
C ARG A 66 2.44 -3.04 -4.72
N VAL A 67 1.35 -3.15 -5.45
CA VAL A 67 0.27 -4.10 -5.13
C VAL A 67 -0.20 -4.87 -6.35
N ILE A 68 -0.79 -6.02 -6.08
CA ILE A 68 -1.58 -6.79 -7.03
C ILE A 68 -2.99 -6.90 -6.46
N ILE A 69 -3.96 -6.35 -7.17
CA ILE A 69 -5.37 -6.38 -6.78
C ILE A 69 -6.06 -7.53 -7.52
N HIS A 70 -6.67 -8.42 -6.77
CA HIS A 70 -7.56 -9.45 -7.30
C HIS A 70 -8.99 -9.01 -7.13
N THR A 71 -9.76 -9.00 -8.21
CA THR A 71 -11.18 -8.65 -8.17
C THR A 71 -12.05 -9.90 -8.00
N VAL A 72 -13.29 -9.69 -7.55
CA VAL A 72 -14.28 -10.77 -7.39
C VAL A 72 -14.64 -11.43 -8.74
N GLU A 73 -14.42 -10.73 -9.85
CA GLU A 73 -14.65 -11.19 -11.23
C GLU A 73 -13.50 -12.04 -11.78
N GLY A 74 -12.42 -12.19 -10.99
CA GLY A 74 -11.23 -12.95 -11.38
C GLY A 74 -10.19 -12.14 -12.17
N GLN A 75 -10.33 -10.82 -12.25
CA GLN A 75 -9.33 -9.96 -12.87
C GLN A 75 -8.17 -9.73 -11.93
N VAL A 76 -6.98 -9.56 -12.49
CA VAL A 76 -5.75 -9.24 -11.75
C VAL A 76 -5.20 -7.92 -12.27
N LYS A 77 -5.12 -6.93 -11.39
CA LYS A 77 -4.60 -5.60 -11.70
C LYS A 77 -3.33 -5.35 -10.91
N ARG A 78 -2.29 -4.87 -11.57
CA ARG A 78 -0.99 -4.56 -10.96
C ARG A 78 -0.72 -3.08 -11.02
N GLY A 79 -0.20 -2.54 -9.95
CA GLY A 79 0.16 -1.12 -9.90
C GLY A 79 0.66 -0.72 -8.53
N THR A 80 0.55 0.56 -8.26
CA THR A 80 0.96 1.19 -7.02
C THR A 80 -0.23 1.90 -6.39
N ILE A 81 -0.38 1.76 -5.08
CA ILE A 81 -1.29 2.58 -4.27
C ILE A 81 -0.45 3.51 -3.40
N ARG A 82 -0.99 4.68 -3.12
CA ARG A 82 -0.32 5.70 -2.32
C ARG A 82 -1.30 6.31 -1.34
N ASP A 83 -0.92 6.31 -0.05
CA ASP A 83 -1.72 6.92 1.03
C ASP A 83 -3.22 6.59 0.92
N ALA A 84 -3.54 5.31 0.89
CA ALA A 84 -4.89 4.81 0.63
C ALA A 84 -5.51 4.15 1.86
N ASP A 85 -6.79 4.44 2.11
CA ASP A 85 -7.60 3.64 3.01
C ASP A 85 -8.22 2.47 2.23
N LEU A 86 -7.91 1.25 2.64
CA LEU A 86 -8.37 0.03 1.97
C LEU A 86 -9.87 -0.24 2.19
N LEU A 87 -10.51 0.46 3.11
CA LEU A 87 -11.94 0.37 3.40
C LEU A 87 -12.76 1.46 2.72
N GLU A 88 -12.13 2.36 1.96
CA GLU A 88 -12.85 3.32 1.14
C GLU A 88 -13.65 2.64 0.03
N ASP A 89 -14.70 3.31 -0.41
CA ASP A 89 -15.57 2.83 -1.49
C ASP A 89 -14.81 2.63 -2.81
N THR A 90 -13.71 3.34 -2.99
CA THR A 90 -12.91 3.28 -4.21
C THR A 90 -11.43 3.30 -3.91
N ILE A 91 -10.68 2.38 -4.50
CA ILE A 91 -9.23 2.31 -4.41
C ILE A 91 -8.63 2.88 -5.70
N SER A 92 -7.74 3.85 -5.56
CA SER A 92 -6.99 4.42 -6.67
C SER A 92 -5.71 3.63 -6.92
N LEU A 93 -5.63 2.98 -8.07
CA LEU A 93 -4.48 2.17 -8.50
C LEU A 93 -3.74 2.87 -9.63
N GLU A 94 -2.51 3.27 -9.39
CA GLU A 94 -1.61 3.81 -10.40
C GLU A 94 -0.90 2.65 -11.12
N GLN A 95 -1.28 2.38 -12.36
CA GLN A 95 -0.70 1.29 -13.14
C GLN A 95 0.60 1.69 -13.84
N GLN A 96 0.71 2.95 -14.24
CA GLN A 96 1.87 3.48 -14.91
C GLN A 96 2.07 4.96 -14.54
N SER A 97 3.30 5.34 -14.25
CA SER A 97 3.65 6.72 -13.92
C SER A 97 3.26 7.67 -15.06
N GLY A 98 2.57 8.75 -14.72
CA GLY A 98 2.13 9.77 -15.67
C GLY A 98 0.75 9.56 -16.29
N PHE A 99 0.08 8.46 -15.97
CA PHE A 99 -1.32 8.23 -16.34
C PHE A 99 -2.24 8.43 -15.15
N ALA A 100 -3.51 8.76 -15.44
CA ALA A 100 -4.52 8.87 -14.39
C ALA A 100 -4.69 7.52 -13.67
N PRO A 101 -4.81 7.50 -12.33
CA PRO A 101 -5.01 6.27 -11.58
C PRO A 101 -6.36 5.63 -11.94
N GLU A 102 -6.37 4.31 -12.06
CA GLU A 102 -7.60 3.55 -12.20
C GLU A 102 -8.35 3.51 -10.86
N ARG A 103 -9.62 3.88 -10.87
CA ARG A 103 -10.48 3.80 -9.69
C ARG A 103 -11.21 2.46 -9.67
N ILE A 104 -10.91 1.64 -8.67
CA ILE A 104 -11.49 0.31 -8.51
C ILE A 104 -12.48 0.36 -7.34
N PRO A 105 -13.78 0.11 -7.56
CA PRO A 105 -14.73 0.03 -6.47
C PRO A 105 -14.32 -1.04 -5.45
N GLY A 106 -14.26 -0.69 -4.15
CA GLY A 106 -13.82 -1.59 -3.09
C GLY A 106 -14.66 -2.88 -3.01
N LYS A 107 -15.97 -2.78 -3.28
CA LYS A 107 -16.87 -3.94 -3.35
C LYS A 107 -16.54 -4.96 -4.45
N ARG A 108 -15.75 -4.56 -5.46
CA ARG A 108 -15.26 -5.44 -6.52
C ARG A 108 -13.90 -6.05 -6.21
N VAL A 109 -13.25 -5.59 -5.15
CA VAL A 109 -11.94 -6.09 -4.74
C VAL A 109 -12.12 -7.31 -3.85
N LYS A 110 -11.44 -8.39 -4.19
CA LYS A 110 -11.39 -9.63 -3.41
C LYS A 110 -10.26 -9.58 -2.38
N ALA A 111 -9.05 -9.25 -2.84
CA ALA A 111 -7.87 -9.14 -2.01
C ALA A 111 -6.82 -8.25 -2.66
N ILE A 112 -5.98 -7.62 -1.84
CA ILE A 112 -4.86 -6.78 -2.25
C ILE A 112 -3.57 -7.41 -1.73
N PHE A 113 -2.69 -7.78 -2.62
CA PHE A 113 -1.39 -8.36 -2.32
C PHE A 113 -0.34 -7.25 -2.32
N PHE A 114 0.24 -6.97 -1.18
CA PHE A 114 1.34 -6.02 -1.03
C PHE A 114 2.66 -6.70 -1.33
N MET A 115 3.36 -6.22 -2.36
CA MET A 115 4.61 -6.80 -2.79
C MET A 115 5.76 -6.38 -1.86
N LEU A 116 6.72 -7.27 -1.66
CA LEU A 116 7.96 -6.93 -0.98
C LEU A 116 8.78 -5.95 -1.81
N ALA A 117 9.35 -4.95 -1.15
CA ALA A 117 10.37 -4.12 -1.78
C ALA A 117 11.62 -4.94 -2.08
N ALA A 118 12.39 -4.53 -3.09
CA ALA A 118 13.63 -5.20 -3.45
C ALA A 118 14.58 -5.26 -2.24
N GLY A 119 15.02 -6.46 -1.87
CA GLY A 119 15.90 -6.70 -0.72
C GLY A 119 15.22 -6.66 0.65
N ALA A 120 13.92 -6.39 0.72
CA ALA A 120 13.17 -6.45 1.97
C ALA A 120 12.91 -7.91 2.37
N ARG A 121 12.89 -8.15 3.68
CA ARG A 121 12.47 -9.44 4.23
C ARG A 121 10.96 -9.44 4.47
N GLN A 122 10.37 -10.62 4.38
CA GLN A 122 8.97 -10.79 4.72
C GLN A 122 8.74 -10.39 6.19
N PRO A 123 7.62 -9.70 6.51
CA PRO A 123 7.27 -9.39 7.88
C PRO A 123 7.22 -10.65 8.74
N GLN A 124 7.51 -10.50 10.02
CA GLN A 124 7.39 -11.60 10.95
C GLN A 124 5.94 -12.07 11.00
N ALA A 125 5.75 -13.39 10.97
CA ALA A 125 4.43 -13.98 11.10
C ALA A 125 3.92 -13.78 12.53
N GLU A 126 2.84 -13.00 12.65
CA GLU A 126 2.20 -12.69 13.92
C GLU A 126 0.73 -13.08 13.90
N GLY A 127 0.23 -13.53 15.05
CA GLY A 127 -1.15 -13.94 15.22
C GLY A 127 -1.39 -15.43 14.99
N SER A 128 -2.67 -15.79 14.83
CA SER A 128 -3.08 -17.16 14.60
C SER A 128 -2.81 -17.60 13.17
N LYS A 129 -2.37 -18.85 13.01
CA LYS A 129 -2.31 -19.47 11.69
C LYS A 129 -3.73 -19.72 11.17
N ILE A 130 -4.02 -19.20 10.01
CA ILE A 130 -5.36 -19.32 9.41
C ILE A 130 -5.29 -19.81 7.96
N ARG A 131 -6.37 -20.40 7.52
CA ARG A 131 -6.64 -20.72 6.13
C ARG A 131 -7.91 -20.02 5.71
N VAL A 132 -7.82 -19.13 4.76
CA VAL A 132 -8.95 -18.39 4.20
C VAL A 132 -9.40 -19.08 2.93
N THR A 133 -10.67 -19.44 2.84
CA THR A 133 -11.29 -19.95 1.63
C THR A 133 -12.17 -18.84 1.06
N PHE A 134 -11.93 -18.49 -0.19
CA PHE A 134 -12.71 -17.49 -0.90
C PHE A 134 -13.97 -18.09 -1.54
N ASN A 135 -14.92 -17.23 -1.91
CA ASN A 135 -16.16 -17.63 -2.57
C ASN A 135 -15.96 -18.37 -3.91
N ASP A 136 -14.80 -18.17 -4.55
CA ASP A 136 -14.40 -18.88 -5.77
C ASP A 136 -13.69 -20.22 -5.51
N GLY A 137 -13.59 -20.65 -4.26
CA GLY A 137 -12.95 -21.89 -3.83
C GLY A 137 -11.43 -21.82 -3.68
N ARG A 138 -10.79 -20.72 -4.04
CA ARG A 138 -9.35 -20.54 -3.82
C ARG A 138 -9.04 -20.39 -2.34
N GLN A 139 -7.84 -20.83 -1.94
CA GLN A 139 -7.41 -20.76 -0.54
C GLN A 139 -6.08 -20.00 -0.41
N VAL A 140 -5.97 -19.30 0.70
CA VAL A 140 -4.74 -18.64 1.16
C VAL A 140 -4.48 -19.06 2.59
N ALA A 141 -3.26 -19.52 2.88
CA ALA A 141 -2.82 -19.82 4.23
C ALA A 141 -1.81 -18.75 4.70
N GLY A 142 -1.95 -18.35 5.95
CA GLY A 142 -1.09 -17.34 6.53
C GLY A 142 -1.35 -17.12 8.00
N PHE A 143 -0.87 -15.99 8.51
CA PHE A 143 -1.02 -15.59 9.92
C PHE A 143 -1.78 -14.26 9.98
N SER A 144 -2.68 -14.13 10.92
CA SER A 144 -3.48 -12.92 11.11
C SER A 144 -3.79 -12.70 12.58
N GLN A 145 -3.78 -11.44 13.00
CA GLN A 145 -4.16 -11.02 14.36
C GLN A 145 -5.61 -10.55 14.42
N ASP A 146 -6.13 -10.05 13.32
CA ASP A 146 -7.40 -9.30 13.25
C ASP A 146 -8.50 -10.00 12.43
N PHE A 147 -8.29 -11.27 12.05
CA PHE A 147 -9.28 -12.00 11.24
C PHE A 147 -10.63 -12.22 11.96
N LYS A 148 -10.66 -12.16 13.30
CA LYS A 148 -11.89 -12.25 14.13
C LYS A 148 -12.55 -10.89 14.38
N GLY A 149 -11.86 -9.78 14.03
CA GLY A 149 -12.36 -8.44 14.28
C GLY A 149 -13.62 -8.08 13.48
N PRO A 150 -14.31 -6.99 13.84
CA PRO A 150 -15.54 -6.55 13.19
C PRO A 150 -15.32 -5.81 11.86
N THR A 151 -14.07 -5.56 11.48
CA THR A 151 -13.70 -4.79 10.30
C THR A 151 -14.11 -5.50 9.01
N PRO A 152 -14.48 -4.77 7.94
CA PRO A 152 -14.83 -5.34 6.63
C PRO A 152 -13.70 -6.07 5.93
N GLY A 153 -12.46 -5.94 6.41
CA GLY A 153 -11.28 -6.63 5.90
C GLY A 153 -10.25 -6.87 6.99
N PHE A 154 -9.26 -7.68 6.71
CA PHE A 154 -8.17 -8.02 7.62
C PHE A 154 -6.88 -8.35 6.87
N PHE A 155 -5.76 -8.18 7.56
CA PHE A 155 -4.45 -8.51 7.02
C PHE A 155 -4.06 -9.96 7.30
N VAL A 156 -3.39 -10.57 6.32
CA VAL A 156 -2.79 -11.90 6.42
C VAL A 156 -1.34 -11.81 5.95
N ILE A 157 -0.42 -12.35 6.75
CA ILE A 157 0.97 -12.56 6.34
C ILE A 157 1.05 -13.96 5.75
N PRO A 158 1.43 -14.13 4.47
CA PRO A 158 1.48 -15.45 3.84
C PRO A 158 2.37 -16.43 4.62
N ALA A 159 1.90 -17.66 4.78
CA ALA A 159 2.71 -18.72 5.39
C ALA A 159 3.86 -19.18 4.49
N ASP A 160 3.72 -18.98 3.17
CA ASP A 160 4.78 -19.29 2.22
C ASP A 160 5.74 -18.11 2.09
N THR A 161 6.95 -18.28 2.64
CA THR A 161 8.03 -17.29 2.61
C THR A 161 8.72 -17.16 1.25
N ARG A 162 8.38 -18.00 0.28
CA ARG A 162 8.93 -17.95 -1.08
C ARG A 162 8.19 -16.96 -1.96
N THR A 163 7.03 -16.49 -1.51
CA THR A 163 6.27 -15.49 -2.24
C THR A 163 6.90 -14.11 -2.08
N ASN A 164 6.89 -13.31 -3.15
CA ASN A 164 7.31 -11.91 -3.09
C ASN A 164 6.19 -11.01 -2.54
N THR A 165 5.41 -11.53 -1.61
CA THR A 165 4.27 -10.85 -0.99
C THR A 165 4.56 -10.60 0.47
N ALA A 166 4.53 -9.34 0.90
CA ALA A 166 4.74 -8.95 2.29
C ALA A 166 3.52 -9.31 3.15
N ARG A 167 2.34 -8.90 2.69
CA ARG A 167 1.06 -9.11 3.36
C ARG A 167 -0.07 -9.07 2.35
N ILE A 168 -1.23 -9.58 2.73
CA ILE A 168 -2.43 -9.61 1.90
C ILE A 168 -3.55 -8.97 2.72
N PHE A 169 -4.23 -7.96 2.15
CA PHE A 169 -5.47 -7.46 2.70
C PHE A 169 -6.65 -8.19 2.06
N ILE A 170 -7.49 -8.81 2.88
CA ILE A 170 -8.60 -9.65 2.42
C ILE A 170 -9.92 -9.00 2.83
N TYR A 171 -10.82 -8.80 1.86
CA TYR A 171 -12.17 -8.31 2.11
C TYR A 171 -13.08 -9.47 2.54
N ARG A 172 -13.75 -9.32 3.68
CA ARG A 172 -14.63 -10.36 4.23
C ARG A 172 -15.77 -10.75 3.31
N ALA A 173 -16.28 -9.80 2.51
CA ALA A 173 -17.33 -10.05 1.53
C ALA A 173 -16.95 -11.11 0.48
N SER A 174 -15.66 -11.32 0.24
CA SER A 174 -15.14 -12.32 -0.70
C SER A 174 -14.76 -13.64 -0.03
N VAL A 175 -14.91 -13.74 1.28
CA VAL A 175 -14.50 -14.91 2.06
C VAL A 175 -15.71 -15.80 2.32
N GLN A 176 -15.57 -17.08 1.99
CA GLN A 176 -16.55 -18.13 2.30
C GLN A 176 -16.34 -18.68 3.70
N ALA A 177 -15.09 -18.95 4.07
CA ALA A 177 -14.75 -19.52 5.37
C ALA A 177 -13.32 -19.15 5.80
N VAL A 178 -13.10 -19.06 7.10
CA VAL A 178 -11.78 -18.95 7.72
C VAL A 178 -11.63 -20.09 8.71
N ALA A 179 -10.62 -20.94 8.50
CA ALA A 179 -10.27 -22.01 9.43
C ALA A 179 -8.98 -21.60 10.17
N GLU A 180 -9.00 -21.76 11.48
CA GLU A 180 -7.83 -21.62 12.34
C GLU A 180 -7.10 -22.96 12.39
N GLY A 181 -5.79 -22.95 12.13
CA GLY A 181 -4.98 -24.15 12.01
C GLY A 181 -4.04 -24.37 13.17
#